data_82581acc40112705ea91f230b3d9a43c
#
_entry.id   82581acc40112705ea91f230b3d9a43c
#
_cell.length_a   1.000
_cell.length_b   1.000
_cell.length_c   1.000
_cell.angle_alpha   90.00
_cell.angle_beta   90.00
_cell.angle_gamma   90.00
#
_symmetry.space_group_name_H-M   'P 1'
#
loop_
_entity.id
_entity.type
_entity.pdbx_description
1 polymer ?
#
loop_
_entity_poly.entity_id
_entity_poly.type
_entity_poly.pdbx_seq_one_letter_code
_entity_poly.pdbx_strand_id
1 'polypeptide(L)'
;MDLQIKGRKAIMAGGSAGMGRATAERLAEAGVELFITARGEDRLMNAAKEMSEKYGASVTPIVADSSTEAGREALFEACPDPDILAITIKPPAPNGNFLKVTPDMWRSSIETTLIGPIEIMRHYIPGMTERKWGRIVNIATFSAKNPMIWRLMSGPARSALLNYTASVSREIAEHGVTLNNLLPGMFRTDGFNESMEPYADAFGLEPNMDVCLAHFMENNKIPAGFLADPDDLAPMAALLCSELSRFIVGQNIVIDGGQHASIF
;
A
#
# COMPACT_ATOMS: atom_id res chain seq x y z
N MET A 1 -2.24 2.87 -22.47
CA MET A 1 -2.85 4.18 -22.09
C MET A 1 -1.72 5.06 -21.60
N ASP A 2 -1.59 6.26 -22.16
CA ASP A 2 -0.60 7.23 -21.65
C ASP A 2 -1.12 7.87 -20.37
N LEU A 3 -0.39 7.69 -19.26
CA LEU A 3 -0.72 8.22 -17.94
C LEU A 3 -0.35 9.71 -17.76
N GLN A 4 0.39 10.28 -18.71
CA GLN A 4 0.85 11.67 -18.71
C GLN A 4 1.67 12.07 -17.47
N ILE A 5 2.53 11.14 -17.02
CA ILE A 5 3.40 11.32 -15.83
C ILE A 5 4.89 11.10 -16.11
N LYS A 6 5.27 10.96 -17.39
CA LYS A 6 6.67 10.78 -17.76
C LYS A 6 7.54 11.94 -17.25
N GLY A 7 8.66 11.60 -16.64
CA GLY A 7 9.59 12.56 -16.03
C GLY A 7 9.16 13.12 -14.66
N ARG A 8 8.01 12.73 -14.12
CA ARG A 8 7.62 13.03 -12.74
C ARG A 8 8.49 12.24 -11.76
N LYS A 9 8.63 12.74 -10.54
CA LYS A 9 9.30 12.04 -9.44
C LYS A 9 8.27 11.33 -8.57
N ALA A 10 8.49 10.06 -8.29
CA ALA A 10 7.62 9.27 -7.44
C ALA A 10 8.37 8.60 -6.30
N ILE A 11 7.77 8.61 -5.13
CA ILE A 11 8.15 7.75 -4.01
C ILE A 11 7.17 6.58 -3.94
N MET A 12 7.71 5.35 -3.91
CA MET A 12 6.97 4.15 -3.54
C MET A 12 7.47 3.63 -2.19
N ALA A 13 6.80 4.00 -1.12
CA ALA A 13 7.10 3.47 0.21
C ALA A 13 6.59 2.02 0.31
N GLY A 14 7.52 1.07 0.47
CA GLY A 14 7.25 -0.36 0.43
C GLY A 14 7.35 -0.97 -0.98
N GLY A 15 8.30 -0.51 -1.80
CA GLY A 15 8.43 -0.85 -3.22
C GLY A 15 9.19 -2.13 -3.56
N SER A 16 9.68 -2.92 -2.59
CA SER A 16 10.55 -4.07 -2.86
C SER A 16 9.81 -5.39 -3.16
N ALA A 17 8.52 -5.49 -2.86
CA ALA A 17 7.75 -6.73 -3.03
C ALA A 17 6.24 -6.47 -3.15
N GLY A 18 5.50 -7.49 -3.58
CA GLY A 18 4.05 -7.53 -3.61
C GLY A 18 3.41 -6.35 -4.35
N MET A 19 2.31 -5.83 -3.84
CA MET A 19 1.54 -4.75 -4.47
C MET A 19 2.34 -3.45 -4.63
N GLY A 20 3.25 -3.15 -3.69
CA GLY A 20 4.12 -1.99 -3.81
C GLY A 20 5.11 -2.12 -4.96
N ARG A 21 5.73 -3.28 -5.11
CA ARG A 21 6.62 -3.55 -6.25
C ARG A 21 5.86 -3.49 -7.57
N ALA A 22 4.72 -4.15 -7.68
CA ALA A 22 3.91 -4.12 -8.89
C ALA A 22 3.48 -2.68 -9.26
N THR A 23 3.12 -1.86 -8.27
CA THR A 23 2.82 -0.43 -8.49
C THR A 23 4.06 0.34 -8.97
N ALA A 24 5.22 0.12 -8.33
CA ALA A 24 6.49 0.72 -8.73
C ALA A 24 6.85 0.38 -10.19
N GLU A 25 6.67 -0.88 -10.58
CA GLU A 25 6.91 -1.33 -11.96
C GLU A 25 6.03 -0.60 -12.97
N ARG A 26 4.75 -0.36 -12.68
CA ARG A 26 3.86 0.42 -13.56
C ARG A 26 4.25 1.89 -13.65
N LEU A 27 4.73 2.49 -12.55
CA LEU A 27 5.26 3.85 -12.57
C LEU A 27 6.57 3.93 -13.37
N ALA A 28 7.47 2.95 -13.21
CA ALA A 28 8.70 2.85 -14.00
C ALA A 28 8.41 2.70 -15.50
N GLU A 29 7.45 1.82 -15.87
CA GLU A 29 6.97 1.65 -17.26
C GLU A 29 6.42 2.96 -17.84
N ALA A 30 5.79 3.80 -17.02
CA ALA A 30 5.30 5.13 -17.43
C ALA A 30 6.40 6.20 -17.53
N GLY A 31 7.66 5.86 -17.27
CA GLY A 31 8.81 6.77 -17.40
C GLY A 31 8.96 7.75 -16.24
N VAL A 32 8.53 7.37 -15.04
CA VAL A 32 8.68 8.15 -13.81
C VAL A 32 10.08 7.94 -13.22
N GLU A 33 10.71 9.00 -12.70
CA GLU A 33 11.89 8.89 -11.84
C GLU A 33 11.44 8.35 -10.48
N LEU A 34 11.89 7.15 -10.11
CA LEU A 34 11.32 6.40 -9.02
C LEU A 34 12.27 6.24 -7.83
N PHE A 35 11.78 6.51 -6.64
CA PHE A 35 12.43 6.26 -5.36
C PHE A 35 11.64 5.17 -4.63
N ILE A 36 12.26 4.03 -4.37
CA ILE A 36 11.59 2.91 -3.69
C ILE A 36 12.18 2.68 -2.31
N THR A 37 11.35 2.45 -1.30
CA THR A 37 11.83 2.17 0.05
C THR A 37 11.44 0.78 0.55
N ALA A 38 12.30 0.18 1.34
CA ALA A 38 12.01 -1.02 2.14
C ALA A 38 13.08 -1.19 3.24
N ARG A 39 12.81 -2.07 4.21
CA ARG A 39 13.75 -2.40 5.30
C ARG A 39 14.83 -3.39 4.88
N GLY A 40 14.51 -4.31 3.97
CA GLY A 40 15.41 -5.37 3.52
C GLY A 40 16.24 -4.92 2.33
N GLU A 41 17.53 -4.68 2.55
CA GLU A 41 18.46 -4.10 1.60
C GLU A 41 18.60 -4.94 0.33
N ASP A 42 18.96 -6.23 0.43
CA ASP A 42 19.22 -7.09 -0.72
C ASP A 42 18.03 -7.14 -1.69
N ARG A 43 16.83 -7.36 -1.15
CA ARG A 43 15.61 -7.42 -1.97
C ARG A 43 15.27 -6.06 -2.60
N LEU A 44 15.54 -4.97 -1.89
CA LEU A 44 15.29 -3.62 -2.39
C LEU A 44 16.25 -3.29 -3.54
N MET A 45 17.54 -3.56 -3.37
CA MET A 45 18.57 -3.34 -4.39
C MET A 45 18.29 -4.16 -5.66
N ASN A 46 17.93 -5.44 -5.49
CA ASN A 46 17.56 -6.30 -6.62
C ASN A 46 16.32 -5.77 -7.34
N ALA A 47 15.28 -5.36 -6.62
CA ALA A 47 14.07 -4.80 -7.20
C ALA A 47 14.36 -3.53 -8.01
N ALA A 48 15.18 -2.61 -7.48
CA ALA A 48 15.58 -1.39 -8.17
C ALA A 48 16.34 -1.69 -9.47
N LYS A 49 17.31 -2.62 -9.41
CA LYS A 49 18.10 -3.05 -10.56
C LYS A 49 17.21 -3.64 -11.66
N GLU A 50 16.35 -4.60 -11.30
CA GLU A 50 15.47 -5.27 -12.25
C GLU A 50 14.49 -4.29 -12.94
N MET A 51 13.92 -3.34 -12.18
CA MET A 51 13.06 -2.31 -12.75
C MET A 51 13.82 -1.39 -13.70
N SER A 52 15.04 -0.96 -13.31
CA SER A 52 15.88 -0.11 -14.17
C SER A 52 16.27 -0.80 -15.46
N GLU A 53 16.66 -2.08 -15.40
CA GLU A 53 17.03 -2.87 -16.57
C GLU A 53 15.83 -3.14 -17.49
N LYS A 54 14.66 -3.46 -16.91
CA LYS A 54 13.46 -3.83 -17.66
C LYS A 54 12.79 -2.65 -18.37
N TYR A 55 12.72 -1.50 -17.69
CA TYR A 55 11.95 -0.34 -18.16
C TYR A 55 12.81 0.85 -18.61
N GLY A 56 14.14 0.79 -18.40
CA GLY A 56 15.04 1.92 -18.68
C GLY A 56 14.77 3.13 -17.76
N ALA A 57 14.12 2.91 -16.61
CA ALA A 57 13.76 3.97 -15.68
C ALA A 57 14.88 4.24 -14.67
N SER A 58 14.95 5.49 -14.19
CA SER A 58 15.77 5.83 -13.03
C SER A 58 15.08 5.32 -11.77
N VAL A 59 15.67 4.33 -11.07
CA VAL A 59 15.11 3.77 -9.84
C VAL A 59 16.17 3.84 -8.73
N THR A 60 15.90 4.65 -7.72
CA THR A 60 16.77 4.85 -6.55
C THR A 60 16.24 4.06 -5.35
N PRO A 61 16.97 3.06 -4.85
CA PRO A 61 16.60 2.34 -3.64
C PRO A 61 17.02 3.13 -2.40
N ILE A 62 16.13 3.18 -1.38
CA ILE A 62 16.37 3.82 -0.08
C ILE A 62 16.06 2.81 1.01
N VAL A 63 17.07 2.34 1.72
CA VAL A 63 16.90 1.43 2.86
C VAL A 63 16.34 2.24 4.03
N ALA A 64 15.05 2.11 4.29
CA ALA A 64 14.35 2.89 5.31
C ALA A 64 13.17 2.13 5.90
N ASP A 65 12.97 2.27 7.21
CA ASP A 65 11.75 1.85 7.90
C ASP A 65 10.85 3.08 8.10
N SER A 66 9.82 3.19 7.28
CA SER A 66 8.86 4.31 7.31
C SER A 66 8.08 4.43 8.63
N SER A 67 8.10 3.39 9.49
CA SER A 67 7.51 3.44 10.82
C SER A 67 8.38 4.18 11.84
N THR A 68 9.64 4.45 11.53
CA THR A 68 10.59 5.17 12.39
C THR A 68 10.83 6.59 11.89
N GLU A 69 11.14 7.50 12.80
CA GLU A 69 11.52 8.87 12.46
C GLU A 69 12.77 8.91 11.56
N ALA A 70 13.83 8.21 11.98
CA ALA A 70 15.07 8.13 11.21
C ALA A 70 14.87 7.58 9.78
N GLY A 71 14.00 6.57 9.61
CA GLY A 71 13.68 6.05 8.29
C GLY A 71 12.88 7.04 7.42
N ARG A 72 12.01 7.84 8.02
CA ARG A 72 11.32 8.92 7.32
C ARG A 72 12.27 10.06 6.93
N GLU A 73 13.18 10.44 7.82
CA GLU A 73 14.22 11.45 7.53
C GLU A 73 15.10 11.03 6.35
N ALA A 74 15.59 9.78 6.33
CA ALA A 74 16.36 9.25 5.21
C ALA A 74 15.59 9.34 3.87
N LEU A 75 14.27 9.09 3.90
CA LEU A 75 13.42 9.26 2.74
C LEU A 75 13.29 10.73 2.32
N PHE A 76 13.11 11.64 3.28
CA PHE A 76 12.96 13.08 3.02
C PHE A 76 14.23 13.71 2.44
N GLU A 77 15.39 13.30 2.92
CA GLU A 77 16.69 13.72 2.39
C GLU A 77 16.94 13.21 0.96
N ALA A 78 16.59 11.93 0.70
CA ALA A 78 16.85 11.30 -0.60
C ALA A 78 15.94 11.83 -1.70
N CYS A 79 14.70 12.19 -1.40
CA CYS A 79 13.73 12.72 -2.36
C CYS A 79 12.92 13.87 -1.74
N PRO A 80 13.44 15.11 -1.73
CA PRO A 80 12.76 16.24 -1.08
C PRO A 80 11.49 16.70 -1.79
N ASP A 81 11.39 16.54 -3.12
CA ASP A 81 10.34 17.12 -3.95
C ASP A 81 9.63 16.10 -4.87
N PRO A 82 8.97 15.06 -4.32
CA PRO A 82 8.21 14.12 -5.15
C PRO A 82 6.93 14.77 -5.68
N ASP A 83 6.53 14.35 -6.87
CA ASP A 83 5.22 14.67 -7.45
C ASP A 83 4.19 13.63 -7.04
N ILE A 84 4.62 12.37 -6.93
CA ILE A 84 3.78 11.21 -6.66
C ILE A 84 4.25 10.54 -5.37
N LEU A 85 3.28 10.18 -4.53
CA LEU A 85 3.51 9.45 -3.30
C LEU A 85 2.58 8.24 -3.25
N ALA A 86 3.14 7.04 -3.45
CA ALA A 86 2.44 5.79 -3.25
C ALA A 86 2.95 5.09 -1.98
N ILE A 87 2.05 4.70 -1.09
CA ILE A 87 2.41 4.15 0.22
C ILE A 87 1.77 2.78 0.40
N THR A 88 2.58 1.76 0.63
CA THR A 88 2.12 0.46 1.13
C THR A 88 3.09 -0.05 2.19
N ILE A 89 2.62 -0.19 3.41
CA ILE A 89 3.43 -0.63 4.54
C ILE A 89 2.88 -1.94 5.07
N LYS A 90 3.75 -2.94 5.20
CA LYS A 90 3.37 -4.25 5.76
C LYS A 90 2.94 -4.05 7.21
N PRO A 91 1.71 -4.45 7.59
CA PRO A 91 1.26 -4.39 8.98
C PRO A 91 2.03 -5.40 9.83
N PRO A 92 1.98 -5.28 11.17
CA PRO A 92 2.42 -6.35 12.07
C PRO A 92 1.72 -7.68 11.75
N ALA A 93 2.29 -8.77 12.24
CA ALA A 93 1.76 -10.11 12.03
C ALA A 93 0.28 -10.22 12.46
N PRO A 94 -0.53 -10.99 11.74
CA PRO A 94 -1.93 -11.22 12.10
C PRO A 94 -2.06 -11.85 13.49
N ASN A 95 -3.12 -11.50 14.22
CA ASN A 95 -3.47 -12.15 15.48
C ASN A 95 -5.00 -12.27 15.57
N GLY A 96 -5.52 -13.48 15.43
CA GLY A 96 -6.96 -13.77 15.47
C GLY A 96 -7.54 -13.85 16.89
N ASN A 97 -6.71 -13.84 17.94
CA ASN A 97 -7.17 -13.87 19.31
C ASN A 97 -7.04 -12.49 19.97
N PHE A 98 -8.14 -11.74 20.02
CA PHE A 98 -8.14 -10.38 20.56
C PHE A 98 -7.70 -10.28 22.02
N LEU A 99 -7.86 -11.34 22.82
CA LEU A 99 -7.42 -11.38 24.22
C LEU A 99 -5.88 -11.47 24.35
N LYS A 100 -5.18 -11.85 23.30
CA LYS A 100 -3.71 -11.93 23.26
C LYS A 100 -3.06 -10.67 22.66
N VAL A 101 -3.84 -9.72 22.17
CA VAL A 101 -3.32 -8.46 21.61
C VAL A 101 -2.95 -7.52 22.75
N THR A 102 -1.66 -7.26 22.91
CA THR A 102 -1.13 -6.40 23.96
C THR A 102 -1.16 -4.91 23.57
N PRO A 103 -1.08 -3.98 24.54
CA PRO A 103 -0.94 -2.56 24.25
C PRO A 103 0.26 -2.21 23.34
N ASP A 104 1.39 -2.94 23.46
CA ASP A 104 2.57 -2.69 22.62
C ASP A 104 2.35 -3.16 21.19
N MET A 105 1.64 -4.26 20.97
CA MET A 105 1.21 -4.68 19.64
C MET A 105 0.31 -3.60 19.00
N TRP A 106 -0.63 -3.02 19.76
CA TRP A 106 -1.45 -1.91 19.28
C TRP A 106 -0.61 -0.67 18.92
N ARG A 107 0.33 -0.27 19.76
CA ARG A 107 1.23 0.86 19.48
C ARG A 107 2.02 0.63 18.20
N SER A 108 2.61 -0.57 18.04
CA SER A 108 3.34 -0.94 16.83
C SER A 108 2.45 -0.89 15.58
N SER A 109 1.21 -1.39 15.68
CA SER A 109 0.25 -1.34 14.57
C SER A 109 -0.10 0.10 14.17
N ILE A 110 -0.41 0.94 15.15
CA ILE A 110 -0.78 2.35 14.94
C ILE A 110 0.42 3.12 14.36
N GLU A 111 1.61 2.94 14.92
CA GLU A 111 2.82 3.60 14.41
C GLU A 111 3.09 3.21 12.95
N THR A 112 3.06 1.92 12.66
CA THR A 112 3.39 1.41 11.33
C THR A 112 2.35 1.75 10.28
N THR A 113 1.05 1.62 10.59
CA THR A 113 -0.01 1.65 9.56
C THR A 113 -0.88 2.90 9.57
N LEU A 114 -0.66 3.79 10.54
CA LEU A 114 -1.35 5.09 10.63
C LEU A 114 -0.36 6.25 10.72
N ILE A 115 0.46 6.31 11.79
CA ILE A 115 1.33 7.46 12.02
C ILE A 115 2.40 7.60 10.94
N GLY A 116 3.10 6.52 10.60
CA GLY A 116 4.14 6.56 9.55
C GLY A 116 3.61 7.11 8.22
N PRO A 117 2.52 6.57 7.64
CA PRO A 117 1.89 7.16 6.45
C PRO A 117 1.47 8.62 6.60
N ILE A 118 0.88 9.00 7.74
CA ILE A 118 0.45 10.39 7.99
C ILE A 118 1.67 11.33 8.00
N GLU A 119 2.75 10.98 8.68
CA GLU A 119 3.95 11.83 8.77
C GLU A 119 4.63 11.99 7.40
N ILE A 120 4.67 10.94 6.57
CA ILE A 120 5.17 11.05 5.21
C ILE A 120 4.29 12.02 4.38
N MET A 121 2.98 11.86 4.44
CA MET A 121 2.05 12.76 3.74
C MET A 121 2.15 14.19 4.26
N ARG A 122 2.20 14.39 5.58
CA ARG A 122 2.34 15.71 6.22
C ARG A 122 3.60 16.45 5.76
N HIS A 123 4.68 15.73 5.54
CA HIS A 123 5.93 16.31 5.05
C HIS A 123 5.82 16.81 3.61
N TYR A 124 5.22 16.02 2.70
CA TYR A 124 5.25 16.32 1.27
C TYR A 124 4.07 17.14 0.75
N ILE A 125 2.91 17.09 1.39
CA ILE A 125 1.71 17.82 0.95
C ILE A 125 1.97 19.32 0.77
N PRO A 126 2.65 20.05 1.68
CA PRO A 126 2.89 21.49 1.49
C PRO A 126 3.61 21.81 0.18
N GLY A 127 4.69 21.10 -0.15
CA GLY A 127 5.41 21.29 -1.41
C GLY A 127 4.57 20.93 -2.64
N MET A 128 3.75 19.88 -2.58
CA MET A 128 2.82 19.53 -3.65
C MET A 128 1.74 20.61 -3.87
N THR A 129 1.18 21.18 -2.80
CA THR A 129 0.17 22.24 -2.90
C THR A 129 0.76 23.55 -3.43
N GLU A 130 2.00 23.89 -3.06
CA GLU A 130 2.71 25.04 -3.60
C GLU A 130 2.94 24.90 -5.12
N ARG A 131 3.36 23.72 -5.58
CA ARG A 131 3.54 23.40 -7.00
C ARG A 131 2.22 23.19 -7.76
N LYS A 132 1.08 23.20 -7.05
CA LYS A 132 -0.28 22.94 -7.57
C LYS A 132 -0.41 21.61 -8.32
N TRP A 133 0.34 20.62 -7.89
CA TRP A 133 0.30 19.27 -8.43
C TRP A 133 0.80 18.24 -7.41
N GLY A 134 0.03 17.21 -7.21
CA GLY A 134 0.41 16.05 -6.40
C GLY A 134 -0.56 14.90 -6.56
N ARG A 135 -0.04 13.67 -6.49
CA ARG A 135 -0.84 12.43 -6.50
C ARG A 135 -0.42 11.56 -5.34
N ILE A 136 -1.34 11.30 -4.43
CA ILE A 136 -1.08 10.50 -3.24
C ILE A 136 -2.03 9.30 -3.23
N VAL A 137 -1.46 8.10 -3.12
CA VAL A 137 -2.21 6.83 -3.10
C VAL A 137 -1.74 5.96 -1.94
N ASN A 138 -2.64 5.69 -1.00
CA ASN A 138 -2.38 4.70 0.05
C ASN A 138 -2.93 3.34 -0.39
N ILE A 139 -2.09 2.32 -0.44
CA ILE A 139 -2.52 0.92 -0.59
C ILE A 139 -2.77 0.38 0.83
N ALA A 140 -4.01 0.48 1.26
CA ALA A 140 -4.44 0.16 2.62
C ALA A 140 -4.88 -1.31 2.76
N THR A 141 -6.14 -1.56 3.04
CA THR A 141 -6.73 -2.90 3.13
C THR A 141 -8.25 -2.82 3.10
N PHE A 142 -8.91 -3.79 2.49
CA PHE A 142 -10.37 -3.85 2.54
C PHE A 142 -10.91 -4.14 3.95
N SER A 143 -10.09 -4.74 4.84
CA SER A 143 -10.47 -4.95 6.24
C SER A 143 -10.67 -3.64 7.04
N ALA A 144 -10.29 -2.51 6.48
CA ALA A 144 -10.63 -1.19 7.03
C ALA A 144 -12.12 -0.84 6.86
N LYS A 145 -12.81 -1.42 5.87
CA LYS A 145 -14.28 -1.31 5.65
C LYS A 145 -15.03 -2.58 6.01
N ASN A 146 -14.38 -3.75 5.93
CA ASN A 146 -14.96 -5.06 6.24
C ASN A 146 -14.20 -5.69 7.42
N PRO A 147 -14.60 -5.47 8.68
CA PRO A 147 -13.85 -5.92 9.85
C PRO A 147 -13.68 -7.43 9.91
N MET A 148 -12.46 -7.88 10.20
CA MET A 148 -12.10 -9.28 10.32
C MET A 148 -11.29 -9.51 11.58
N ILE A 149 -11.66 -10.50 12.40
CA ILE A 149 -10.98 -10.79 13.67
C ILE A 149 -9.48 -11.07 13.51
N TRP A 150 -9.11 -11.79 12.48
CA TRP A 150 -7.71 -12.12 12.18
C TRP A 150 -6.91 -10.96 11.51
N ARG A 151 -7.57 -9.83 11.24
CA ARG A 151 -6.95 -8.59 10.74
C ARG A 151 -6.94 -7.45 11.76
N LEU A 152 -7.06 -7.74 13.05
CA LEU A 152 -7.05 -6.73 14.12
C LEU A 152 -5.80 -5.83 14.08
N MET A 153 -4.64 -6.39 13.73
CA MET A 153 -3.39 -5.63 13.63
C MET A 153 -3.27 -4.83 12.32
N SER A 154 -4.29 -4.82 11.50
CA SER A 154 -4.27 -4.15 10.18
C SER A 154 -5.49 -3.24 9.97
N GLY A 155 -6.70 -3.73 10.21
CA GLY A 155 -7.95 -3.04 9.89
C GLY A 155 -8.15 -1.72 10.64
N PRO A 156 -8.17 -1.72 12.00
CA PRO A 156 -8.55 -0.55 12.79
C PRO A 156 -7.70 0.70 12.53
N ALA A 157 -6.37 0.58 12.55
CA ALA A 157 -5.48 1.71 12.28
C ALA A 157 -5.64 2.23 10.84
N ARG A 158 -5.88 1.34 9.87
CA ARG A 158 -6.15 1.76 8.49
C ARG A 158 -7.55 2.35 8.31
N SER A 159 -8.55 1.97 9.10
CA SER A 159 -9.83 2.69 9.12
C SER A 159 -9.64 4.15 9.55
N ALA A 160 -8.78 4.39 10.54
CA ALA A 160 -8.39 5.75 10.92
C ALA A 160 -7.67 6.48 9.78
N LEU A 161 -6.79 5.80 9.03
CA LEU A 161 -6.13 6.38 7.85
C LEU A 161 -7.14 6.74 6.74
N LEU A 162 -8.18 5.93 6.51
CA LEU A 162 -9.25 6.27 5.56
C LEU A 162 -9.97 7.56 5.98
N ASN A 163 -10.26 7.73 7.27
CA ASN A 163 -10.88 8.93 7.80
C ASN A 163 -9.98 10.16 7.63
N TYR A 164 -8.69 10.04 7.94
CA TYR A 164 -7.68 11.08 7.68
C TYR A 164 -7.66 11.48 6.21
N THR A 165 -7.60 10.50 5.30
CA THR A 165 -7.63 10.73 3.85
C THR A 165 -8.87 11.52 3.43
N ALA A 166 -10.06 11.12 3.89
CA ALA A 166 -11.31 11.79 3.55
C ALA A 166 -11.35 13.24 4.04
N SER A 167 -10.72 13.54 5.18
CA SER A 167 -10.66 14.89 5.73
C SER A 167 -9.65 15.76 4.96
N VAL A 168 -8.39 15.29 4.86
CA VAL A 168 -7.29 16.08 4.29
C VAL A 168 -7.46 16.29 2.78
N SER A 169 -7.97 15.28 2.06
CA SER A 169 -8.14 15.37 0.60
C SER A 169 -8.98 16.57 0.16
N ARG A 170 -9.96 16.98 0.95
CA ARG A 170 -10.84 18.12 0.65
C ARG A 170 -10.11 19.46 0.76
N GLU A 171 -9.20 19.57 1.71
CA GLU A 171 -8.40 20.79 1.95
C GLU A 171 -7.36 21.02 0.85
N ILE A 172 -6.83 19.95 0.25
CA ILE A 172 -5.73 20.02 -0.72
C ILE A 172 -6.19 19.96 -2.19
N ALA A 173 -7.44 19.60 -2.45
CA ALA A 173 -7.96 19.37 -3.80
C ALA A 173 -7.94 20.63 -4.67
N GLU A 174 -8.28 21.81 -4.12
CA GLU A 174 -8.26 23.07 -4.84
C GLU A 174 -6.83 23.48 -5.28
N HIS A 175 -5.81 22.91 -4.64
CA HIS A 175 -4.40 23.09 -4.98
C HIS A 175 -3.88 22.05 -5.98
N GLY A 176 -4.76 21.30 -6.64
CA GLY A 176 -4.37 20.31 -7.67
C GLY A 176 -3.76 19.02 -7.11
N VAL A 177 -3.88 18.76 -5.81
CA VAL A 177 -3.39 17.55 -5.15
C VAL A 177 -4.54 16.59 -4.89
N THR A 178 -4.37 15.32 -5.30
CA THR A 178 -5.34 14.26 -4.98
C THR A 178 -4.76 13.28 -3.96
N LEU A 179 -5.60 12.81 -3.06
CA LEU A 179 -5.27 11.82 -2.04
C LEU A 179 -6.38 10.77 -2.00
N ASN A 180 -6.03 9.51 -2.32
CA ASN A 180 -6.97 8.39 -2.41
C ASN A 180 -6.42 7.14 -1.75
N ASN A 181 -7.30 6.20 -1.41
CA ASN A 181 -6.92 4.90 -0.87
C ASN A 181 -7.38 3.78 -1.83
N LEU A 182 -6.52 2.78 -2.01
CA LEU A 182 -6.87 1.47 -2.55
C LEU A 182 -7.05 0.48 -1.40
N LEU A 183 -8.12 -0.28 -1.45
CA LEU A 183 -8.48 -1.25 -0.43
C LEU A 183 -8.42 -2.66 -1.03
N PRO A 184 -7.22 -3.26 -1.12
CA PRO A 184 -7.07 -4.61 -1.63
C PRO A 184 -7.78 -5.63 -0.72
N GLY A 185 -8.47 -6.57 -1.34
CA GLY A 185 -8.96 -7.79 -0.72
C GLY A 185 -7.84 -8.82 -0.52
N MET A 186 -8.02 -10.01 -1.07
CA MET A 186 -7.08 -11.10 -0.95
C MET A 186 -6.18 -11.19 -2.19
N PHE A 187 -4.90 -10.93 -1.96
CA PHE A 187 -3.86 -10.93 -3.00
C PHE A 187 -2.76 -11.94 -2.67
N ARG A 188 -2.29 -12.64 -3.67
CA ARG A 188 -1.16 -13.57 -3.57
C ARG A 188 0.14 -12.78 -3.39
N THR A 189 0.57 -12.64 -2.17
CA THR A 189 1.80 -11.93 -1.78
C THR A 189 2.60 -12.79 -0.80
N ASP A 190 3.88 -12.49 -0.62
CA ASP A 190 4.69 -13.15 0.42
C ASP A 190 4.00 -13.04 1.80
N GLY A 191 3.46 -11.86 2.13
CA GLY A 191 2.76 -11.67 3.39
C GLY A 191 1.45 -12.47 3.52
N PHE A 192 0.79 -12.79 2.41
CA PHE A 192 -0.32 -13.74 2.40
C PHE A 192 0.19 -15.16 2.67
N ASN A 193 1.22 -15.59 1.96
CA ASN A 193 1.81 -16.92 2.13
C ASN A 193 2.32 -17.12 3.57
N GLU A 194 3.04 -16.13 4.14
CA GLU A 194 3.48 -16.15 5.53
C GLU A 194 2.32 -16.21 6.54
N SER A 195 1.11 -15.77 6.17
CA SER A 195 -0.08 -15.82 7.03
C SER A 195 -0.77 -17.18 7.03
N MET A 196 -0.41 -18.10 6.14
CA MET A 196 -1.06 -19.39 6.02
C MET A 196 -0.70 -20.39 7.14
N GLU A 197 0.52 -20.30 7.69
CA GLU A 197 0.90 -21.10 8.86
C GLU A 197 0.08 -20.72 10.11
N PRO A 198 0.03 -19.42 10.54
CA PRO A 198 -0.90 -19.00 11.59
C PRO A 198 -2.37 -19.26 11.29
N TYR A 199 -2.75 -19.27 10.02
CA TYR A 199 -4.09 -19.64 9.60
C TYR A 199 -4.37 -21.14 9.83
N ALA A 200 -3.44 -22.00 9.45
CA ALA A 200 -3.53 -23.44 9.70
C ALA A 200 -3.72 -23.74 11.19
N ASP A 201 -2.89 -23.13 12.04
CA ASP A 201 -2.98 -23.27 13.50
C ASP A 201 -4.34 -22.82 14.04
N ALA A 202 -4.86 -21.70 13.53
CA ALA A 202 -6.13 -21.14 14.00
C ALA A 202 -7.34 -22.02 13.64
N PHE A 203 -7.25 -22.77 12.53
CA PHE A 203 -8.33 -23.62 12.03
C PHE A 203 -8.08 -25.12 12.21
N GLY A 204 -6.97 -25.53 12.85
CA GLY A 204 -6.61 -26.92 13.07
C GLY A 204 -6.35 -27.69 11.78
N LEU A 205 -5.79 -27.03 10.78
CA LEU A 205 -5.46 -27.60 9.48
C LEU A 205 -4.03 -28.13 9.47
N GLU A 206 -3.75 -29.07 8.54
CA GLU A 206 -2.39 -29.44 8.20
C GLU A 206 -1.64 -28.18 7.68
N PRO A 207 -0.39 -27.91 8.10
CA PRO A 207 0.39 -26.76 7.64
C PRO A 207 0.92 -26.96 6.21
N ASN A 208 -0.01 -27.17 5.28
CA ASN A 208 0.20 -27.34 3.86
C ASN A 208 -0.47 -26.18 3.12
N MET A 209 0.27 -25.52 2.22
CA MET A 209 -0.22 -24.35 1.51
C MET A 209 -1.49 -24.62 0.70
N ASP A 210 -1.56 -25.77 0.01
CA ASP A 210 -2.72 -26.10 -0.83
C ASP A 210 -3.98 -26.39 0.02
N VAL A 211 -3.80 -27.07 1.17
CA VAL A 211 -4.89 -27.33 2.13
C VAL A 211 -5.38 -26.03 2.73
N CYS A 212 -4.47 -25.17 3.19
CA CYS A 212 -4.82 -23.87 3.74
C CYS A 212 -5.51 -22.98 2.73
N LEU A 213 -5.01 -22.96 1.49
CA LEU A 213 -5.58 -22.16 0.42
C LEU A 213 -6.97 -22.65 0.01
N ALA A 214 -7.17 -23.97 -0.12
CA ALA A 214 -8.47 -24.53 -0.44
C ALA A 214 -9.49 -24.20 0.65
N HIS A 215 -9.16 -24.42 1.92
CA HIS A 215 -10.01 -24.06 3.06
C HIS A 215 -10.26 -22.55 3.12
N PHE A 216 -9.23 -21.73 2.86
CA PHE A 216 -9.35 -20.27 2.81
C PHE A 216 -10.34 -19.84 1.73
N MET A 217 -10.22 -20.35 0.50
CA MET A 217 -11.08 -20.00 -0.63
C MET A 217 -12.54 -20.44 -0.40
N GLU A 218 -12.75 -21.60 0.22
CA GLU A 218 -14.09 -22.08 0.58
C GLU A 218 -14.78 -21.18 1.61
N ASN A 219 -14.02 -20.71 2.62
CA ASN A 219 -14.57 -19.91 3.73
C ASN A 219 -14.58 -18.41 3.48
N ASN A 220 -13.73 -17.91 2.56
CA ASN A 220 -13.67 -16.50 2.17
C ASN A 220 -14.14 -16.32 0.73
N LYS A 221 -15.41 -16.63 0.47
CA LYS A 221 -15.99 -16.57 -0.87
C LYS A 221 -15.58 -15.30 -1.63
N ILE A 222 -14.67 -15.46 -2.59
CA ILE A 222 -14.30 -14.42 -3.53
C ILE A 222 -15.16 -14.64 -4.79
N PRO A 223 -16.13 -13.77 -5.09
CA PRO A 223 -17.02 -13.97 -6.25
C PRO A 223 -16.28 -14.11 -7.58
N ALA A 224 -15.12 -13.45 -7.73
CA ALA A 224 -14.27 -13.59 -8.91
C ALA A 224 -13.68 -15.02 -9.08
N GLY A 225 -13.67 -15.84 -8.03
CA GLY A 225 -13.25 -17.25 -8.09
C GLY A 225 -11.75 -17.50 -7.98
N PHE A 226 -10.94 -16.47 -7.77
CA PHE A 226 -9.48 -16.60 -7.66
C PHE A 226 -8.89 -15.58 -6.66
N LEU A 227 -7.67 -15.87 -6.20
CA LEU A 227 -6.82 -14.89 -5.50
C LEU A 227 -6.16 -13.99 -6.54
N ALA A 228 -6.29 -12.68 -6.35
CA ALA A 228 -5.66 -11.71 -7.23
C ALA A 228 -4.13 -11.72 -7.08
N ASP A 229 -3.44 -11.42 -8.15
CA ASP A 229 -2.02 -11.14 -8.13
C ASP A 229 -1.77 -9.62 -7.94
N PRO A 230 -0.59 -9.20 -7.43
CA PRO A 230 -0.24 -7.78 -7.28
C PRO A 230 -0.47 -6.94 -8.55
N ASP A 231 -0.29 -7.54 -9.72
CA ASP A 231 -0.54 -6.92 -11.02
C ASP A 231 -2.01 -6.57 -11.29
N ASP A 232 -2.97 -7.18 -10.58
CA ASP A 232 -4.40 -6.84 -10.70
C ASP A 232 -4.74 -5.51 -9.99
N LEU A 233 -3.91 -5.07 -9.03
CA LEU A 233 -4.07 -3.79 -8.33
C LEU A 233 -3.25 -2.67 -8.99
N ALA A 234 -2.06 -2.98 -9.46
CA ALA A 234 -1.08 -2.00 -9.91
C ALA A 234 -1.57 -1.04 -11.01
N PRO A 235 -2.39 -1.47 -12.02
CA PRO A 235 -2.95 -0.55 -13.00
C PRO A 235 -3.81 0.55 -12.40
N MET A 236 -4.65 0.22 -11.39
CA MET A 236 -5.47 1.21 -10.72
C MET A 236 -4.62 2.16 -9.86
N ALA A 237 -3.58 1.65 -9.20
CA ALA A 237 -2.66 2.49 -8.45
C ALA A 237 -1.94 3.49 -9.37
N ALA A 238 -1.43 3.04 -10.50
CA ALA A 238 -0.79 3.90 -11.50
C ALA A 238 -1.78 4.92 -12.11
N LEU A 239 -3.03 4.52 -12.37
CA LEU A 239 -4.08 5.45 -12.82
C LEU A 239 -4.32 6.54 -11.80
N LEU A 240 -4.43 6.22 -10.51
CA LEU A 240 -4.62 7.23 -9.45
C LEU A 240 -3.39 8.14 -9.26
N CYS A 241 -2.20 7.69 -9.64
CA CYS A 241 -0.99 8.50 -9.69
C CYS A 241 -0.88 9.38 -10.94
N SER A 242 -1.83 9.34 -11.87
CA SER A 242 -1.76 9.96 -13.19
C SER A 242 -2.50 11.30 -13.28
N GLU A 243 -2.29 11.99 -14.41
CA GLU A 243 -3.08 13.17 -14.76
C GLU A 243 -4.55 12.84 -15.04
N LEU A 244 -4.82 11.60 -15.45
CA LEU A 244 -6.18 11.14 -15.83
C LEU A 244 -7.14 11.04 -14.65
N SER A 245 -6.62 10.97 -13.41
CA SER A 245 -7.41 10.82 -12.17
C SER A 245 -7.61 12.11 -11.38
N ARG A 246 -7.32 13.28 -11.97
CA ARG A 246 -7.37 14.58 -11.27
C ARG A 246 -8.71 14.93 -10.62
N PHE A 247 -9.79 14.26 -11.01
CA PHE A 247 -11.14 14.46 -10.45
C PHE A 247 -11.55 13.34 -9.47
N ILE A 248 -10.66 12.42 -9.16
CA ILE A 248 -10.85 11.36 -8.16
C ILE A 248 -10.17 11.81 -6.86
N VAL A 249 -10.95 12.21 -5.87
CA VAL A 249 -10.46 12.83 -4.63
C VAL A 249 -11.12 12.21 -3.42
N GLY A 250 -10.33 11.82 -2.43
CA GLY A 250 -10.79 11.30 -1.14
C GLY A 250 -11.48 9.94 -1.21
N GLN A 251 -11.25 9.17 -2.27
CA GLN A 251 -11.95 7.93 -2.50
C GLN A 251 -11.28 6.73 -1.80
N ASN A 252 -12.11 5.77 -1.42
CA ASN A 252 -11.74 4.48 -0.87
C ASN A 252 -12.16 3.40 -1.86
N ILE A 253 -11.29 3.07 -2.82
CA ILE A 253 -11.58 2.17 -3.92
C ILE A 253 -11.26 0.74 -3.52
N VAL A 254 -12.29 -0.10 -3.43
CA VAL A 254 -12.14 -1.53 -3.09
C VAL A 254 -11.77 -2.31 -4.35
N ILE A 255 -10.75 -3.17 -4.22
CA ILE A 255 -10.29 -4.11 -5.26
C ILE A 255 -10.19 -5.48 -4.59
N ASP A 256 -11.26 -6.26 -4.62
CA ASP A 256 -11.40 -7.46 -3.79
C ASP A 256 -12.10 -8.64 -4.48
N GLY A 257 -12.29 -8.58 -5.79
CA GLY A 257 -12.98 -9.63 -6.54
C GLY A 257 -14.46 -9.80 -6.16
N GLY A 258 -15.07 -8.75 -5.58
CA GLY A 258 -16.48 -8.74 -5.19
C GLY A 258 -16.77 -9.28 -3.78
N GLN A 259 -15.74 -9.47 -2.94
CA GLN A 259 -15.94 -9.94 -1.56
C GLN A 259 -16.78 -8.98 -0.70
N HIS A 260 -16.64 -7.68 -0.92
CA HIS A 260 -17.36 -6.68 -0.15
C HIS A 260 -18.74 -6.41 -0.78
N ALA A 261 -19.79 -6.87 -0.11
CA ALA A 261 -21.16 -6.78 -0.59
C ALA A 261 -21.87 -5.47 -0.17
N SER A 262 -21.15 -4.37 0.04
CA SER A 262 -21.73 -3.08 0.40
C SER A 262 -21.81 -2.15 -0.81
N ILE A 263 -22.86 -1.35 -0.85
CA ILE A 263 -23.03 -0.28 -1.85
C ILE A 263 -22.50 1.09 -1.35
N PHE A 264 -21.97 1.14 -0.12
CA PHE A 264 -21.41 2.34 0.52
C PHE A 264 -19.96 2.16 0.96
#